data_3e228d59d0c20fb3351242d2b416eef6
#
_entry.id   3e228d59d0c20fb3351242d2b416eef6
#
_cell.length_a   1.000
_cell.length_b   1.000
_cell.length_c   1.000
_cell.angle_alpha   90.00
_cell.angle_beta   90.00
_cell.angle_gamma   90.00
#
_symmetry.space_group_name_H-M   'P 1'
#
loop_
_entity.id
_entity.type
_entity.pdbx_description
1 polymer ?
#
loop_
_entity_poly.entity_id
_entity_poly.type
_entity_poly.pdbx_seq_one_letter_code
_entity_poly.pdbx_strand_id
1 'polypeptide(L)'
;VYKRQGYKYSTRAAMTVSISDMTVPPQKPQMIKAAQDTVDKITKNYKRGLITEEERYKEVVDTWKKTDDELTHALLSGLDKYNNIFMMADSGARGSDKQIKQLAGMRGLMADTTGHTIELPIKSNFREGLDVLEYFMSAHGARKGLSDTALRTADSGYLTRRLVDVSQDLIVREMDCCENRSEISGMYV
;
A
#
# COMPACT_ATOMS: atom_id res chain seq x y z
N VAL A 1 -10.86 29.18 -4.57
CA VAL A 1 -10.64 29.23 -6.03
C VAL A 1 -10.13 27.88 -6.55
N TYR A 2 -9.06 27.32 -6.01
CA TYR A 2 -8.50 26.04 -6.45
C TYR A 2 -9.47 24.87 -6.31
N LYS A 3 -10.24 24.80 -5.22
CA LYS A 3 -11.26 23.77 -5.01
C LYS A 3 -12.32 23.78 -6.12
N ARG A 4 -12.82 24.96 -6.48
CA ARG A 4 -13.81 25.13 -7.55
C ARG A 4 -13.24 24.75 -8.91
N GLN A 5 -11.99 25.14 -9.20
CA GLN A 5 -11.31 24.77 -10.43
C GLN A 5 -11.10 23.25 -10.51
N GLY A 6 -10.65 22.61 -9.43
CA GLY A 6 -10.48 21.17 -9.36
C GLY A 6 -11.76 20.42 -9.72
N TYR A 7 -12.88 20.77 -9.12
CA TYR A 7 -14.18 20.12 -9.43
C TYR A 7 -14.62 20.37 -10.88
N LYS A 8 -14.48 21.59 -11.37
CA LYS A 8 -14.86 21.94 -12.74
C LYS A 8 -14.06 21.18 -13.79
N TYR A 9 -12.75 21.11 -13.62
CA TYR A 9 -11.88 20.47 -14.62
C TYR A 9 -11.90 18.96 -14.52
N SER A 10 -12.00 18.35 -13.32
CA SER A 10 -12.15 16.89 -13.20
C SER A 10 -13.44 16.41 -13.86
N THR A 11 -14.55 17.15 -13.72
CA THR A 11 -15.80 16.84 -14.42
C THR A 11 -15.66 16.96 -15.93
N ARG A 12 -14.99 18.03 -16.42
CA ARG A 12 -14.78 18.22 -17.86
C ARG A 12 -13.84 17.19 -18.48
N ALA A 13 -12.83 16.73 -17.72
CA ALA A 13 -11.91 15.69 -18.12
C ALA A 13 -12.48 14.27 -18.00
N ALA A 14 -13.71 14.12 -17.49
CA ALA A 14 -14.36 12.83 -17.24
C ALA A 14 -13.50 11.88 -16.40
N MET A 15 -12.82 12.40 -15.38
CA MET A 15 -11.98 11.61 -14.47
C MET A 15 -12.86 10.69 -13.62
N THR A 16 -12.99 9.45 -14.05
CA THR A 16 -13.77 8.41 -13.39
C THR A 16 -13.02 7.08 -13.43
N VAL A 17 -13.45 6.12 -12.64
CA VAL A 17 -12.87 4.78 -12.57
C VAL A 17 -13.90 3.76 -13.01
N SER A 18 -13.53 2.93 -13.98
CA SER A 18 -14.30 1.78 -14.45
C SER A 18 -13.57 0.48 -14.13
N ILE A 19 -14.32 -0.62 -14.07
CA ILE A 19 -13.72 -1.96 -13.95
C ILE A 19 -12.82 -2.29 -15.14
N SER A 20 -13.13 -1.75 -16.33
CA SER A 20 -12.32 -1.91 -17.55
C SER A 20 -10.94 -1.25 -17.44
N ASP A 21 -10.80 -0.21 -16.62
CA ASP A 21 -9.53 0.50 -16.43
C ASP A 21 -8.51 -0.31 -15.61
N MET A 22 -8.99 -1.34 -14.90
CA MET A 22 -8.16 -2.25 -14.12
C MET A 22 -7.66 -3.39 -15.00
N THR A 23 -6.60 -3.16 -15.77
CA THR A 23 -5.99 -4.20 -16.63
C THR A 23 -5.14 -5.16 -15.80
N VAL A 24 -5.50 -6.45 -15.85
CA VAL A 24 -4.70 -7.51 -15.21
C VAL A 24 -3.55 -7.90 -16.14
N PRO A 25 -2.29 -7.96 -15.64
CA PRO A 25 -1.17 -8.37 -16.45
C PRO A 25 -1.34 -9.81 -16.97
N PRO A 26 -1.13 -10.09 -18.26
CA PRO A 26 -1.28 -11.45 -18.82
C PRO A 26 -0.24 -12.43 -18.25
N GLN A 27 0.85 -11.92 -17.69
CA GLN A 27 1.94 -12.70 -17.09
C GLN A 27 1.60 -13.22 -15.67
N LYS A 28 0.56 -12.66 -15.01
CA LYS A 28 0.17 -13.01 -13.64
C LYS A 28 0.04 -14.52 -13.39
N PRO A 29 -0.67 -15.33 -14.22
CA PRO A 29 -0.83 -16.75 -13.96
C PRO A 29 0.49 -17.52 -13.98
N GLN A 30 1.41 -17.13 -14.86
CA GLN A 30 2.73 -17.76 -14.99
C GLN A 30 3.61 -17.46 -13.77
N MET A 31 3.62 -16.20 -13.32
CA MET A 31 4.39 -15.77 -12.16
C MET A 31 3.90 -16.45 -10.88
N ILE A 32 2.58 -16.50 -10.67
CA ILE A 32 1.98 -17.18 -9.52
C ILE A 32 2.30 -18.67 -9.53
N LYS A 33 2.24 -19.33 -10.69
CA LYS A 33 2.57 -20.75 -10.82
C LYS A 33 4.04 -21.01 -10.51
N ALA A 34 4.95 -20.21 -11.03
CA ALA A 34 6.39 -20.33 -10.73
C ALA A 34 6.69 -20.15 -9.24
N ALA A 35 6.03 -19.20 -8.58
CA ALA A 35 6.13 -19.02 -7.13
C ALA A 35 5.60 -20.22 -6.37
N GLN A 36 4.45 -20.76 -6.77
CA GLN A 36 3.87 -21.95 -6.14
C GLN A 36 4.79 -23.18 -6.28
N ASP A 37 5.36 -23.40 -7.46
CA ASP A 37 6.32 -24.50 -7.69
C ASP A 37 7.57 -24.37 -6.80
N THR A 38 8.01 -23.13 -6.53
CA THR A 38 9.13 -22.86 -5.61
C THR A 38 8.74 -23.16 -4.17
N VAL A 39 7.57 -22.70 -3.72
CA VAL A 39 7.04 -22.98 -2.38
C VAL A 39 6.85 -24.48 -2.16
N ASP A 40 6.39 -25.21 -3.17
CA ASP A 40 6.25 -26.66 -3.10
C ASP A 40 7.60 -27.39 -2.95
N LYS A 41 8.67 -26.87 -3.59
CA LYS A 41 10.04 -27.37 -3.39
C LYS A 41 10.54 -27.12 -1.97
N ILE A 42 10.34 -25.93 -1.43
CA ILE A 42 10.70 -25.58 -0.05
C ILE A 42 9.99 -26.50 0.93
N THR A 43 8.68 -26.70 0.73
CA THR A 43 7.87 -27.60 1.56
C THR A 43 8.35 -29.06 1.47
N LYS A 44 8.77 -29.52 0.30
CA LYS A 44 9.37 -30.86 0.13
C LYS A 44 10.71 -30.99 0.87
N ASN A 45 11.55 -29.95 0.85
CA ASN A 45 12.81 -29.94 1.58
C ASN A 45 12.58 -30.00 3.10
N TYR A 46 11.60 -29.25 3.60
CA TYR A 46 11.18 -29.31 4.99
C TYR A 46 10.70 -30.73 5.39
N LYS A 47 9.83 -31.34 4.59
CA LYS A 47 9.37 -32.73 4.84
C LYS A 47 10.49 -33.75 4.84
N ARG A 48 11.61 -33.50 4.18
CA ARG A 48 12.82 -34.33 4.19
C ARG A 48 13.74 -34.02 5.38
N GLY A 49 13.42 -33.03 6.21
CA GLY A 49 14.23 -32.63 7.36
C GLY A 49 15.49 -31.85 7.02
N LEU A 50 15.57 -31.25 5.81
CA LEU A 50 16.74 -30.48 5.37
C LEU A 50 16.78 -29.05 5.91
N ILE A 51 15.63 -28.49 6.25
CA ILE A 51 15.44 -27.13 6.74
C ILE A 51 14.57 -27.11 7.98
N THR A 52 14.77 -26.11 8.83
CA THR A 52 13.95 -25.88 10.03
C THR A 52 12.61 -25.23 9.67
N GLU A 53 11.66 -25.24 10.60
CA GLU A 53 10.35 -24.58 10.39
C GLU A 53 10.48 -23.07 10.20
N GLU A 54 11.38 -22.43 10.95
CA GLU A 54 11.62 -20.99 10.83
C GLU A 54 12.22 -20.62 9.47
N GLU A 55 13.17 -21.43 8.98
CA GLU A 55 13.75 -21.24 7.65
C GLU A 55 12.71 -21.44 6.57
N ARG A 56 11.90 -22.48 6.66
CA ARG A 56 10.78 -22.74 5.74
C ARG A 56 9.85 -21.54 5.66
N TYR A 57 9.39 -21.07 6.83
CA TYR A 57 8.50 -19.91 6.92
C TYR A 57 9.12 -18.66 6.26
N LYS A 58 10.36 -18.36 6.58
CA LYS A 58 11.06 -17.21 6.02
C LYS A 58 11.20 -17.32 4.50
N GLU A 59 11.63 -18.46 3.99
CA GLU A 59 11.79 -18.68 2.54
C GLU A 59 10.45 -18.58 1.79
N VAL A 60 9.36 -19.09 2.36
CA VAL A 60 8.02 -18.99 1.76
C VAL A 60 7.56 -17.55 1.73
N VAL A 61 7.69 -16.81 2.84
CA VAL A 61 7.28 -15.40 2.91
C VAL A 61 8.11 -14.54 1.96
N ASP A 62 9.43 -14.76 1.88
CA ASP A 62 10.32 -14.01 1.00
C ASP A 62 10.04 -14.31 -0.47
N THR A 63 9.72 -15.55 -0.82
CA THR A 63 9.30 -15.94 -2.18
C THR A 63 8.04 -15.20 -2.60
N TRP A 64 7.03 -15.15 -1.74
CA TRP A 64 5.80 -14.45 -2.05
C TRP A 64 5.96 -12.92 -2.10
N LYS A 65 6.78 -12.33 -1.24
CA LYS A 65 7.11 -10.90 -1.30
C LYS A 65 7.78 -10.55 -2.61
N LYS A 66 8.80 -11.33 -3.01
CA LYS A 66 9.50 -11.12 -4.28
C LYS A 66 8.55 -11.20 -5.47
N THR A 67 7.70 -12.22 -5.50
CA THR A 67 6.70 -12.38 -6.58
C THR A 67 5.70 -11.23 -6.61
N ASP A 68 5.28 -10.73 -5.45
CA ASP A 68 4.38 -9.59 -5.32
C ASP A 68 5.02 -8.29 -5.84
N ASP A 69 6.30 -8.06 -5.56
CA ASP A 69 7.05 -6.91 -6.06
C ASP A 69 7.27 -6.97 -7.57
N GLU A 70 7.66 -8.14 -8.10
CA GLU A 70 7.82 -8.38 -9.53
C GLU A 70 6.49 -8.18 -10.28
N LEU A 71 5.39 -8.70 -9.74
CA LEU A 71 4.06 -8.52 -10.32
C LEU A 71 3.62 -7.05 -10.28
N THR A 72 3.91 -6.34 -9.21
CA THR A 72 3.62 -4.91 -9.09
C THR A 72 4.38 -4.10 -10.14
N HIS A 73 5.66 -4.40 -10.33
CA HIS A 73 6.47 -3.75 -11.35
C HIS A 73 5.95 -4.04 -12.78
N ALA A 74 5.59 -5.29 -13.07
CA ALA A 74 5.00 -5.67 -14.34
C ALA A 74 3.65 -4.98 -14.59
N LEU A 75 2.83 -4.84 -13.54
CA LEU A 75 1.55 -4.14 -13.59
C LEU A 75 1.73 -2.66 -13.92
N LEU A 76 2.57 -1.95 -13.17
CA LEU A 76 2.80 -0.51 -13.36
C LEU A 76 3.43 -0.21 -14.73
N SER A 77 4.34 -1.07 -15.19
CA SER A 77 4.95 -0.93 -16.52
C SER A 77 3.98 -1.21 -17.67
N GLY A 78 2.95 -2.02 -17.43
CA GLY A 78 1.94 -2.39 -18.41
C GLY A 78 0.72 -1.47 -18.48
N LEU A 79 0.58 -0.54 -17.53
CA LEU A 79 -0.53 0.41 -17.53
C LEU A 79 -0.30 1.52 -18.55
N ASP A 80 -1.38 1.89 -19.26
CA ASP A 80 -1.36 3.05 -20.15
C ASP A 80 -1.24 4.34 -19.36
N LYS A 81 -0.42 5.28 -19.82
CA LYS A 81 -0.25 6.61 -19.21
C LYS A 81 -1.55 7.42 -19.16
N TYR A 82 -2.47 7.16 -20.09
CA TYR A 82 -3.79 7.81 -20.15
C TYR A 82 -4.87 7.07 -19.36
N ASN A 83 -4.52 6.01 -18.65
CA ASN A 83 -5.44 5.33 -17.75
C ASN A 83 -5.76 6.25 -16.56
N ASN A 84 -7.04 6.43 -16.25
CA ASN A 84 -7.47 7.36 -15.19
C ASN A 84 -6.89 6.99 -13.82
N ILE A 85 -6.77 5.69 -13.52
CA ILE A 85 -6.19 5.21 -12.26
C ILE A 85 -4.71 5.58 -12.19
N PHE A 86 -3.97 5.36 -13.29
CA PHE A 86 -2.56 5.70 -13.36
C PHE A 86 -2.34 7.21 -13.23
N MET A 87 -3.10 8.04 -13.95
CA MET A 87 -3.00 9.50 -13.89
C MET A 87 -3.27 10.04 -12.48
N MET A 88 -4.25 9.49 -11.75
CA MET A 88 -4.55 9.91 -10.39
C MET A 88 -3.43 9.57 -9.42
N ALA A 89 -2.80 8.40 -9.56
CA ALA A 89 -1.70 7.98 -8.71
C ALA A 89 -0.39 8.70 -9.04
N ASP A 90 -0.05 8.84 -10.32
CA ASP A 90 1.16 9.51 -10.79
C ASP A 90 1.18 11.00 -10.43
N SER A 91 0.04 11.68 -10.54
CA SER A 91 -0.11 13.07 -10.11
C SER A 91 -0.06 13.28 -8.59
N GLY A 92 -0.09 12.22 -7.80
CA GLY A 92 -0.17 12.29 -6.35
C GLY A 92 -1.51 12.80 -5.80
N ALA A 93 -2.52 12.97 -6.65
CA ALA A 93 -3.83 13.48 -6.24
C ALA A 93 -4.58 12.47 -5.37
N ARG A 94 -4.60 11.22 -5.76
CA ARG A 94 -5.24 10.14 -5.00
C ARG A 94 -4.70 8.78 -5.43
N GLY A 95 -4.56 7.90 -4.45
CA GLY A 95 -4.09 6.54 -4.68
C GLY A 95 -2.59 6.37 -4.49
N SER A 96 -2.18 5.12 -4.43
CA SER A 96 -0.78 4.71 -4.36
C SER A 96 -0.61 3.41 -5.14
N ASP A 97 0.62 3.08 -5.49
CA ASP A 97 0.97 1.83 -6.18
C ASP A 97 0.46 0.60 -5.45
N LYS A 98 0.47 0.64 -4.10
CA LYS A 98 -0.08 -0.43 -3.25
C LYS A 98 -1.58 -0.63 -3.44
N GLN A 99 -2.33 0.43 -3.69
CA GLN A 99 -3.78 0.35 -3.94
C GLN A 99 -4.06 -0.16 -5.35
N ILE A 100 -3.31 0.30 -6.35
CA ILE A 100 -3.41 -0.19 -7.74
C ILE A 100 -3.12 -1.69 -7.80
N LYS A 101 -2.08 -2.14 -7.10
CA LYS A 101 -1.73 -3.54 -6.96
C LYS A 101 -2.89 -4.40 -6.44
N GLN A 102 -3.60 -3.94 -5.43
CA GLN A 102 -4.74 -4.67 -4.88
C GLN A 102 -5.93 -4.72 -5.82
N LEU A 103 -6.07 -3.73 -6.70
CA LEU A 103 -7.17 -3.67 -7.68
C LEU A 103 -6.95 -4.61 -8.87
N ALA A 104 -5.74 -4.67 -9.40
CA ALA A 104 -5.46 -5.35 -10.67
C ALA A 104 -4.34 -6.40 -10.62
N GLY A 105 -3.52 -6.39 -9.59
CA GLY A 105 -2.42 -7.33 -9.40
C GLY A 105 -2.79 -8.51 -8.50
N MET A 106 -2.14 -8.56 -7.34
CA MET A 106 -2.35 -9.55 -6.27
C MET A 106 -2.47 -8.81 -4.94
N ARG A 107 -3.35 -9.26 -4.07
CA ARG A 107 -3.47 -8.65 -2.75
C ARG A 107 -2.27 -8.98 -1.85
N GLY A 108 -1.69 -10.17 -2.03
CA GLY A 108 -0.45 -10.58 -1.37
C GLY A 108 -0.65 -11.17 0.02
N LEU A 109 0.41 -11.12 0.82
CA LEU A 109 0.41 -11.64 2.18
C LEU A 109 -0.36 -10.73 3.13
N MET A 110 -1.13 -11.34 4.01
CA MET A 110 -1.88 -10.65 5.07
C MET A 110 -1.24 -10.90 6.43
N ALA A 111 -1.36 -9.90 7.32
CA ALA A 111 -0.96 -10.06 8.71
C ALA A 111 -2.18 -10.46 9.56
N ASP A 112 -1.94 -11.34 10.52
CA ASP A 112 -2.91 -11.69 11.55
C ASP A 112 -3.09 -10.53 12.56
N THR A 113 -4.05 -10.64 13.45
CA THR A 113 -4.33 -9.67 14.52
C THR A 113 -3.13 -9.43 15.44
N THR A 114 -2.27 -10.43 15.62
CA THR A 114 -1.01 -10.36 16.37
C THR A 114 0.13 -9.67 15.64
N GLY A 115 -0.01 -9.46 14.31
CA GLY A 115 1.03 -8.89 13.46
C GLY A 115 1.91 -9.94 12.77
N HIS A 116 1.67 -11.23 13.00
CA HIS A 116 2.36 -12.33 12.31
C HIS A 116 1.84 -12.44 10.87
N THR A 117 2.74 -12.63 9.91
CA THR A 117 2.36 -12.78 8.50
C THR A 117 1.81 -14.17 8.23
N ILE A 118 0.63 -14.25 7.65
CA ILE A 118 0.03 -15.53 7.24
C ILE A 118 0.75 -16.01 5.99
N GLU A 119 1.23 -17.25 5.99
CA GLU A 119 1.99 -17.85 4.88
C GLU A 119 1.18 -17.99 3.58
N LEU A 120 -0.14 -18.09 3.70
CA LEU A 120 -1.03 -18.25 2.57
C LEU A 120 -1.31 -16.87 1.94
N PRO A 121 -0.82 -16.59 0.72
CA PRO A 121 -1.07 -15.33 0.06
C PRO A 121 -2.47 -15.28 -0.55
N ILE A 122 -3.05 -14.10 -0.60
CA ILE A 122 -4.24 -13.83 -1.39
C ILE A 122 -3.79 -13.57 -2.83
N LYS A 123 -4.00 -14.56 -3.70
CA LYS A 123 -3.58 -14.52 -5.11
C LYS A 123 -4.52 -13.70 -5.98
N SER A 124 -5.76 -13.58 -5.55
CA SER A 124 -6.80 -12.83 -6.26
C SER A 124 -6.65 -11.32 -6.06
N ASN A 125 -7.25 -10.56 -6.96
CA ASN A 125 -7.41 -9.11 -6.87
C ASN A 125 -8.90 -8.74 -6.75
N PHE A 126 -9.19 -7.47 -6.51
CA PHE A 126 -10.58 -7.02 -6.40
C PHE A 126 -11.37 -7.09 -7.71
N ARG A 127 -10.70 -7.01 -8.86
CA ARG A 127 -11.35 -7.16 -10.16
C ARG A 127 -11.86 -8.58 -10.39
N GLU A 128 -11.05 -9.59 -10.06
CA GLU A 128 -11.40 -11.01 -10.20
C GLU A 128 -12.38 -11.47 -9.13
N GLY A 129 -12.40 -10.79 -7.99
CA GLY A 129 -13.10 -11.20 -6.79
C GLY A 129 -12.27 -12.11 -5.90
N LEU A 130 -12.60 -12.15 -4.62
CA LEU A 130 -11.94 -12.98 -3.62
C LEU A 130 -12.74 -14.24 -3.35
N ASP A 131 -12.05 -15.35 -3.10
CA ASP A 131 -12.66 -16.54 -2.57
C ASP A 131 -13.09 -16.35 -1.10
N VAL A 132 -13.98 -17.18 -0.60
CA VAL A 132 -14.52 -17.07 0.77
C VAL A 132 -13.41 -17.09 1.82
N LEU A 133 -12.42 -17.97 1.67
CA LEU A 133 -11.27 -18.06 2.57
C LEU A 133 -10.40 -16.81 2.50
N GLU A 134 -10.11 -16.33 1.29
CA GLU A 134 -9.32 -15.11 1.06
C GLU A 134 -10.01 -13.88 1.63
N TYR A 135 -11.33 -13.79 1.48
CA TYR A 135 -12.14 -12.73 2.07
C TYR A 135 -12.09 -12.74 3.59
N PHE A 136 -12.22 -13.92 4.20
CA PHE A 136 -12.14 -14.07 5.65
C PHE A 136 -10.77 -13.63 6.21
N MET A 137 -9.67 -14.08 5.59
CA MET A 137 -8.32 -13.64 5.98
C MET A 137 -8.16 -12.12 5.84
N SER A 138 -8.71 -11.56 4.79
CA SER A 138 -8.70 -10.13 4.52
C SER A 138 -9.46 -9.31 5.56
N ALA A 139 -10.52 -9.87 6.16
CA ALA A 139 -11.33 -9.22 7.17
C ALA A 139 -10.57 -8.94 8.48
N HIS A 140 -9.58 -9.78 8.83
CA HIS A 140 -8.73 -9.54 10.01
C HIS A 140 -7.96 -8.21 9.89
N GLY A 141 -7.32 -7.97 8.74
CA GLY A 141 -6.60 -6.74 8.48
C GLY A 141 -7.51 -5.50 8.45
N ALA A 142 -8.69 -5.63 7.87
CA ALA A 142 -9.68 -4.55 7.82
C ALA A 142 -10.17 -4.17 9.24
N ARG A 143 -10.50 -5.16 10.07
CA ARG A 143 -10.92 -4.93 11.46
C ARG A 143 -9.81 -4.27 12.28
N LYS A 144 -8.57 -4.75 12.16
CA LYS A 144 -7.41 -4.15 12.82
C LYS A 144 -7.22 -2.69 12.39
N GLY A 145 -7.30 -2.41 11.09
CA GLY A 145 -7.16 -1.05 10.56
C GLY A 145 -8.24 -0.10 11.08
N LEU A 146 -9.49 -0.53 11.20
CA LEU A 146 -10.57 0.27 11.78
C LEU A 146 -10.32 0.59 13.26
N SER A 147 -9.90 -0.40 14.05
CA SER A 147 -9.58 -0.22 15.47
C SER A 147 -8.36 0.69 15.65
N ASP A 148 -7.29 0.47 14.92
CA ASP A 148 -6.06 1.27 14.98
C ASP A 148 -6.34 2.74 14.61
N THR A 149 -7.16 2.99 13.60
CA THR A 149 -7.53 4.35 13.19
C THR A 149 -8.28 5.07 14.30
N ALA A 150 -9.26 4.41 14.94
CA ALA A 150 -10.02 4.99 16.06
C ALA A 150 -9.13 5.36 17.24
N LEU A 151 -8.18 4.50 17.60
CA LEU A 151 -7.25 4.74 18.72
C LEU A 151 -6.24 5.85 18.38
N ARG A 152 -5.63 5.83 17.21
CA ARG A 152 -4.66 6.84 16.79
C ARG A 152 -5.25 8.23 16.64
N THR A 153 -6.54 8.35 16.35
CA THR A 153 -7.23 9.63 16.28
C THR A 153 -7.21 10.33 17.65
N ALA A 154 -7.45 9.59 18.73
CA ALA A 154 -7.40 10.14 20.09
C ALA A 154 -5.97 10.60 20.46
N ASP A 155 -4.95 9.79 20.19
CA ASP A 155 -3.55 10.12 20.46
C ASP A 155 -3.08 11.36 19.67
N SER A 156 -3.43 11.43 18.41
CA SER A 156 -3.14 12.59 17.55
C SER A 156 -3.82 13.85 18.04
N GLY A 157 -5.08 13.77 18.47
CA GLY A 157 -5.82 14.88 19.03
C GLY A 157 -5.21 15.40 20.33
N TYR A 158 -4.82 14.51 21.22
CA TYR A 158 -4.15 14.87 22.47
C TYR A 158 -2.76 15.50 22.24
N LEU A 159 -1.97 14.95 21.30
CA LEU A 159 -0.68 15.54 20.93
C LEU A 159 -0.86 16.94 20.35
N THR A 160 -1.81 17.11 19.42
CA THR A 160 -2.10 18.42 18.82
C THR A 160 -2.50 19.44 19.87
N ARG A 161 -3.38 19.07 20.82
CA ARG A 161 -3.78 19.97 21.91
C ARG A 161 -2.58 20.42 22.73
N ARG A 162 -1.70 19.50 23.15
CA ARG A 162 -0.50 19.84 23.93
C ARG A 162 0.44 20.77 23.16
N LEU A 163 0.63 20.53 21.86
CA LEU A 163 1.46 21.39 21.01
C LEU A 163 0.86 22.79 20.90
N VAL A 164 -0.44 22.92 20.71
CA VAL A 164 -1.14 24.20 20.65
C VAL A 164 -1.01 24.94 22.00
N ASP A 165 -1.23 24.25 23.12
CA ASP A 165 -1.13 24.85 24.46
C ASP A 165 0.28 25.41 24.74
N VAL A 166 1.33 24.73 24.26
CA VAL A 166 2.72 25.21 24.42
C VAL A 166 3.08 26.33 23.45
N SER A 167 2.53 26.28 22.23
CA SER A 167 2.90 27.23 21.16
C SER A 167 1.99 28.45 21.06
N GLN A 168 0.90 28.53 21.82
CA GLN A 168 -0.08 29.62 21.71
C GLN A 168 0.51 31.01 22.01
N ASP A 169 1.54 31.09 22.85
CA ASP A 169 2.20 32.34 23.21
C ASP A 169 3.31 32.75 22.23
N LEU A 170 3.64 31.89 21.25
CA LEU A 170 4.65 32.18 20.25
C LEU A 170 4.06 33.05 19.13
N ILE A 171 4.61 34.23 18.98
CA ILE A 171 4.21 35.18 17.96
C ILE A 171 5.34 35.35 16.95
N VAL A 172 5.05 35.09 15.67
CA VAL A 172 5.98 35.38 14.56
C VAL A 172 6.02 36.90 14.36
N ARG A 173 7.17 37.54 14.63
CA ARG A 173 7.36 38.97 14.54
C ARG A 173 8.03 39.41 13.24
N GLU A 174 8.83 38.54 12.64
CA GLU A 174 9.62 38.80 11.43
C GLU A 174 9.19 37.82 10.33
N MET A 175 9.11 38.31 9.10
CA MET A 175 8.76 37.47 7.95
C MET A 175 9.89 36.49 7.58
N ASP A 176 11.13 37.00 7.64
CA ASP A 176 12.34 36.21 7.43
C ASP A 176 13.46 36.72 8.38
N CYS A 177 13.76 35.90 9.39
CA CYS A 177 14.84 36.22 10.34
C CYS A 177 16.24 35.93 9.79
N CYS A 178 16.36 35.35 8.60
CA CYS A 178 17.61 34.93 7.98
C CYS A 178 18.00 35.78 6.76
N GLU A 179 17.26 36.85 6.44
CA GLU A 179 17.42 37.68 5.24
C GLU A 179 18.86 38.16 5.00
N ASN A 180 19.67 38.29 6.07
CA ASN A 180 21.08 38.75 6.00
C ASN A 180 22.08 37.70 6.49
N ARG A 181 21.70 36.42 6.61
CA ARG A 181 22.57 35.33 7.09
C ARG A 181 22.85 34.34 5.98
N SER A 182 24.13 34.02 5.80
CA SER A 182 24.57 32.96 4.84
C SER A 182 24.24 31.53 5.30
N GLU A 183 23.98 31.35 6.58
CA GLU A 183 23.63 30.05 7.15
C GLU A 183 22.32 30.12 7.92
N ILE A 184 21.38 29.26 7.55
CA ILE A 184 20.12 29.10 8.25
C ILE A 184 20.35 28.13 9.41
N SER A 185 20.28 28.62 10.65
CA SER A 185 20.30 27.73 11.82
C SER A 185 18.88 27.22 12.10
N GLY A 186 18.68 25.96 11.90
CA GLY A 186 17.41 25.28 12.15
C GLY A 186 17.63 23.84 12.57
N MET A 187 16.55 23.19 13.01
CA MET A 187 16.55 21.77 13.30
C MET A 187 16.09 21.00 12.05
N TYR A 188 16.92 20.10 11.57
CA TYR A 188 16.51 19.15 10.53
C TYR A 188 15.59 18.11 11.15
N VAL A 189 14.42 17.90 10.54
CA VAL A 189 13.42 16.92 10.97
C VAL A 189 13.48 15.71 10.05
#